data_e1af2161a517369442b71ec538ba711c
#
_entry.id   e1af2161a517369442b71ec538ba711c
#
_cell.length_a   1.000
_cell.length_b   1.000
_cell.length_c   1.000
_cell.angle_alpha   90.00
_cell.angle_beta   90.00
_cell.angle_gamma   90.00
#
_symmetry.space_group_name_H-M   'P 1'
#
loop_
_entity.id
_entity.type
_entity.pdbx_description
1 polymer ?
#
loop_
_entity_poly.entity_id
_entity_poly.type
_entity_poly.pdbx_seq_one_letter_code
_entity_poly.pdbx_strand_id
1 'polypeptide(L)'
;MKLNFELVPDSCWYSNLRSILTPAQWDIVRREAYARAGGKCAICGGVSPRLEAHEQWEYDEKNAVQKLKTVIAVCKSCHEVIHIGRTSLMGGEERASAHFMKVNGCTYAEYRKALGEANEANRRRNQVPEWKLDLSYLKKFC
;
A
#
# COMPACT_ATOMS: atom_id res chain seq x y z
N MET A 1 -14.07 3.47 -0.68
CA MET A 1 -13.13 4.63 -0.74
C MET A 1 -11.99 4.30 -1.68
N LYS A 2 -11.56 5.27 -2.52
CA LYS A 2 -10.42 5.06 -3.45
C LYS A 2 -9.09 5.00 -2.74
N LEU A 3 -8.91 5.74 -1.65
CA LEU A 3 -7.67 5.80 -0.89
C LEU A 3 -7.89 5.12 0.46
N ASN A 4 -7.10 4.09 0.74
CA ASN A 4 -7.23 3.28 1.96
C ASN A 4 -5.87 3.14 2.66
N PHE A 5 -5.93 2.74 3.91
CA PHE A 5 -4.73 2.37 4.67
C PHE A 5 -4.36 0.92 4.35
N GLU A 6 -3.05 0.68 4.18
CA GLU A 6 -2.54 -0.67 3.95
C GLU A 6 -1.46 -0.95 4.98
N LEU A 7 -1.90 -1.41 6.14
CA LEU A 7 -0.99 -1.76 7.21
C LEU A 7 -0.41 -3.15 6.96
N VAL A 8 0.88 -3.30 7.20
CA VAL A 8 1.58 -4.56 6.99
C VAL A 8 1.77 -5.26 8.33
N PRO A 9 1.34 -6.53 8.48
CA PRO A 9 1.61 -7.28 9.71
C PRO A 9 3.11 -7.33 10.01
N ASP A 10 3.48 -7.31 11.29
CA ASP A 10 4.88 -7.24 11.70
C ASP A 10 5.75 -8.36 11.11
N SER A 11 5.19 -9.55 11.00
CA SER A 11 5.90 -10.71 10.42
C SER A 11 6.13 -10.58 8.91
N CYS A 12 5.48 -9.64 8.24
CA CYS A 12 5.59 -9.40 6.81
C CYS A 12 6.45 -8.20 6.43
N TRP A 13 7.01 -7.48 7.40
CA TRP A 13 7.77 -6.26 7.10
C TRP A 13 8.95 -6.46 6.16
N TYR A 14 9.57 -7.64 6.17
CA TYR A 14 10.70 -7.96 5.29
C TYR A 14 10.28 -8.78 4.06
N SER A 15 8.98 -9.10 3.95
CA SER A 15 8.43 -9.83 2.80
C SER A 15 7.93 -8.84 1.74
N ASN A 16 8.84 -8.01 1.23
CA ASN A 16 8.54 -7.03 0.19
C ASN A 16 9.37 -7.31 -1.05
N LEU A 17 8.96 -6.77 -2.20
CA LEU A 17 9.62 -7.07 -3.48
C LEU A 17 11.05 -6.59 -3.56
N ARG A 18 11.39 -5.51 -2.87
CA ARG A 18 12.79 -5.04 -2.84
C ARG A 18 13.71 -6.03 -2.14
N SER A 19 13.19 -6.76 -1.16
CA SER A 19 13.95 -7.81 -0.45
C SER A 19 13.97 -9.13 -1.21
N ILE A 20 12.91 -9.42 -1.98
CA ILE A 20 12.73 -10.69 -2.67
C ILE A 20 13.38 -10.68 -4.05
N LEU A 21 13.22 -9.58 -4.81
CA LEU A 21 13.70 -9.45 -6.17
C LEU A 21 15.11 -8.85 -6.20
N THR A 22 15.84 -9.16 -7.27
CA THR A 22 17.09 -8.43 -7.57
C THR A 22 16.74 -6.98 -7.96
N PRO A 23 17.69 -6.03 -7.86
CA PRO A 23 17.44 -4.66 -8.32
C PRO A 23 16.96 -4.58 -9.77
N ALA A 24 17.50 -5.41 -10.65
CA ALA A 24 17.09 -5.45 -12.06
C ALA A 24 15.65 -5.94 -12.22
N GLN A 25 15.26 -6.96 -11.48
CA GLN A 25 13.88 -7.48 -11.48
C GLN A 25 12.89 -6.44 -10.93
N TRP A 26 13.25 -5.80 -9.83
CA TRP A 26 12.43 -4.74 -9.24
C TRP A 26 12.25 -3.56 -10.22
N ASP A 27 13.30 -3.18 -10.93
CA ASP A 27 13.23 -2.11 -11.93
C ASP A 27 12.22 -2.43 -13.04
N ILE A 28 12.16 -3.68 -13.50
CA ILE A 28 11.17 -4.09 -14.51
C ILE A 28 9.75 -3.90 -13.98
N VAL A 29 9.49 -4.35 -12.77
CA VAL A 29 8.16 -4.29 -12.14
C VAL A 29 7.72 -2.84 -11.92
N ARG A 30 8.58 -2.02 -11.32
CA ARG A 30 8.23 -0.62 -11.03
C ARG A 30 8.04 0.22 -12.29
N ARG A 31 8.86 0.00 -13.31
CA ARG A 31 8.76 0.75 -14.58
C ARG A 31 7.47 0.44 -15.32
N GLU A 32 7.02 -0.80 -15.27
CA GLU A 32 5.72 -1.16 -15.83
C GLU A 32 4.59 -0.42 -15.12
N ALA A 33 4.65 -0.32 -13.78
CA ALA A 33 3.67 0.44 -13.02
C ALA A 33 3.67 1.92 -13.39
N TYR A 34 4.84 2.54 -13.56
CA TYR A 34 4.95 3.93 -13.98
C TYR A 34 4.41 4.15 -15.40
N ALA A 35 4.72 3.24 -16.32
CA ALA A 35 4.22 3.32 -17.69
C ALA A 35 2.69 3.22 -17.73
N ARG A 36 2.12 2.31 -16.97
CA ARG A 36 0.67 2.11 -16.88
C ARG A 36 -0.04 3.32 -16.28
N ALA A 37 0.60 4.01 -15.33
CA ALA A 37 0.03 5.19 -14.70
C ALA A 37 -0.01 6.42 -15.61
N GLY A 38 0.90 6.52 -16.58
CA GLY A 38 0.91 7.62 -17.54
C GLY A 38 1.10 9.01 -16.92
N GLY A 39 1.91 9.11 -15.86
CA GLY A 39 2.18 10.39 -15.18
C GLY A 39 1.11 10.81 -14.18
N LYS A 40 0.11 9.96 -13.93
CA LYS A 40 -0.98 10.25 -12.99
C LYS A 40 -0.99 9.22 -11.87
N CYS A 41 -1.23 9.69 -10.64
CA CYS A 41 -1.40 8.79 -9.50
C CYS A 41 -2.53 7.80 -9.76
N ALA A 42 -2.26 6.51 -9.58
CA ALA A 42 -3.24 5.44 -9.80
C ALA A 42 -4.45 5.52 -8.86
N ILE A 43 -4.33 6.23 -7.74
CA ILE A 43 -5.41 6.37 -6.75
C ILE A 43 -6.18 7.67 -6.92
N CYS A 44 -5.52 8.82 -6.77
CA CYS A 44 -6.21 10.11 -6.81
C CYS A 44 -6.31 10.72 -8.22
N GLY A 45 -5.60 10.19 -9.19
CA GLY A 45 -5.60 10.70 -10.56
C GLY A 45 -4.83 12.00 -10.76
N GLY A 46 -4.20 12.53 -9.72
CA GLY A 46 -3.45 13.78 -9.81
C GLY A 46 -2.18 13.61 -10.66
N VAL A 47 -1.89 14.61 -11.48
CA VAL A 47 -0.64 14.65 -12.24
C VAL A 47 0.51 14.87 -11.26
N SER A 48 1.54 14.04 -11.35
CA SER A 48 2.71 14.18 -10.51
C SER A 48 3.96 13.90 -11.34
N PRO A 49 4.98 14.78 -11.25
CA PRO A 49 6.24 14.55 -11.95
C PRO A 49 7.04 13.42 -11.36
N ARG A 50 6.67 12.98 -10.16
CA ARG A 50 7.39 11.94 -9.42
C ARG A 50 6.41 11.01 -8.72
N LEU A 51 6.24 9.84 -9.30
CA LEU A 51 5.41 8.79 -8.72
C LEU A 51 6.28 7.77 -7.99
N GLU A 52 5.67 7.11 -7.02
CA GLU A 52 6.33 6.06 -6.22
C GLU A 52 5.63 4.73 -6.47
N ALA A 53 6.41 3.68 -6.64
CA ALA A 53 5.86 2.35 -6.81
C ALA A 53 5.40 1.80 -5.46
N HIS A 54 4.19 1.29 -5.44
CA HIS A 54 3.57 0.74 -4.24
C HIS A 54 3.06 -0.67 -4.49
N GLU A 55 3.47 -1.61 -3.63
CA GLU A 55 3.01 -3.00 -3.64
C GLU A 55 1.69 -3.09 -2.91
N GLN A 56 0.65 -3.58 -3.60
CA GLN A 56 -0.63 -3.85 -2.95
C GLN A 56 -0.71 -5.32 -2.59
N TRP A 57 -0.91 -5.60 -1.32
CA TRP A 57 -1.01 -6.94 -0.78
C TRP A 57 -2.43 -7.24 -0.32
N GLU A 58 -2.87 -8.48 -0.54
CA GLU A 58 -4.10 -9.01 0.04
C GLU A 58 -3.72 -10.07 1.08
N TYR A 59 -4.47 -10.09 2.18
CA TYR A 59 -4.22 -11.01 3.28
C TYR A 59 -5.40 -11.94 3.46
N ASP A 60 -5.21 -13.22 3.16
CA ASP A 60 -6.20 -14.27 3.45
C ASP A 60 -5.93 -14.78 4.86
N GLU A 61 -6.68 -14.25 5.84
CA GLU A 61 -6.47 -14.57 7.26
C GLU A 61 -6.79 -16.03 7.57
N LYS A 62 -7.74 -16.61 6.85
CA LYS A 62 -8.15 -18.01 7.05
C LYS A 62 -7.05 -18.99 6.63
N ASN A 63 -6.41 -18.75 5.51
CA ASN A 63 -5.39 -19.63 4.96
C ASN A 63 -3.96 -19.14 5.21
N ALA A 64 -3.82 -18.01 5.89
CA ALA A 64 -2.53 -17.37 6.18
C ALA A 64 -1.69 -17.13 4.91
N VAL A 65 -2.32 -16.53 3.89
CA VAL A 65 -1.66 -16.21 2.61
C VAL A 65 -1.54 -14.70 2.46
N GLN A 66 -0.32 -14.24 2.21
CA GLN A 66 -0.03 -12.86 1.80
C GLN A 66 0.15 -12.88 0.28
N LYS A 67 -0.82 -12.34 -0.43
CA LYS A 67 -0.84 -12.35 -1.89
C LYS A 67 -0.52 -10.99 -2.46
N LEU A 68 0.45 -10.94 -3.38
CA LEU A 68 0.71 -9.73 -4.14
C LEU A 68 -0.40 -9.53 -5.16
N LYS A 69 -1.20 -8.48 -4.97
CA LYS A 69 -2.31 -8.16 -5.86
C LYS A 69 -1.82 -7.47 -7.13
N THR A 70 -1.00 -6.44 -6.95
CA THR A 70 -0.48 -5.61 -8.04
C THR A 70 0.60 -4.67 -7.50
N VAL A 71 1.28 -4.01 -8.42
CA VAL A 71 2.15 -2.87 -8.10
C VAL A 71 1.61 -1.67 -8.86
N ILE A 72 1.37 -0.58 -8.17
CA ILE A 72 0.83 0.65 -8.75
C ILE A 72 1.77 1.82 -8.52
N ALA A 73 1.63 2.86 -9.33
CA ALA A 73 2.38 4.09 -9.18
C ALA A 73 1.48 5.15 -8.52
N VAL A 74 1.91 5.70 -7.41
CA VAL A 74 1.12 6.64 -6.61
C VAL A 74 1.92 7.89 -6.29
N CYS A 75 1.21 9.00 -6.06
CA CYS A 75 1.85 10.23 -5.61
C CYS A 75 2.30 10.09 -4.14
N LYS A 76 3.23 10.93 -3.74
CA LYS A 76 3.76 10.92 -2.38
C LYS A 76 2.67 11.05 -1.33
N SER A 77 1.71 11.94 -1.55
CA SER A 77 0.62 12.19 -0.58
C SER A 77 -0.28 10.97 -0.38
N CYS A 78 -0.64 10.27 -1.46
CA CYS A 78 -1.39 9.01 -1.35
C CYS A 78 -0.56 7.93 -0.66
N HIS A 79 0.73 7.83 -0.99
CA HIS A 79 1.62 6.85 -0.42
C HIS A 79 1.80 7.05 1.10
N GLU A 80 1.85 8.30 1.54
CA GLU A 80 1.90 8.63 2.97
C GLU A 80 0.64 8.18 3.72
N VAL A 81 -0.53 8.29 3.10
CA VAL A 81 -1.78 7.80 3.68
C VAL A 81 -1.79 6.28 3.77
N ILE A 82 -1.40 5.62 2.69
CA ILE A 82 -1.34 4.15 2.65
C ILE A 82 -0.51 3.61 3.82
N HIS A 83 0.65 4.22 4.05
CA HIS A 83 1.56 3.86 5.13
C HIS A 83 1.37 4.77 6.36
N ILE A 84 0.12 4.93 6.80
CA ILE A 84 -0.25 5.87 7.86
C ILE A 84 0.50 5.63 9.17
N GLY A 85 0.78 4.39 9.51
CA GLY A 85 1.53 4.06 10.73
C GLY A 85 2.90 4.72 10.75
N ARG A 86 3.67 4.54 9.68
CA ARG A 86 4.99 5.17 9.51
C ARG A 86 4.87 6.69 9.44
N THR A 87 3.91 7.17 8.68
CA THR A 87 3.67 8.61 8.50
C THR A 87 3.37 9.30 9.83
N SER A 88 2.55 8.66 10.68
CA SER A 88 2.23 9.18 12.01
C SER A 88 3.46 9.24 12.91
N LEU A 89 4.30 8.20 12.88
CA LEU A 89 5.55 8.18 13.64
C LEU A 89 6.50 9.30 13.21
N MET A 90 6.45 9.69 11.94
CA MET A 90 7.29 10.76 11.37
C MET A 90 6.65 12.16 11.53
N GLY A 91 5.53 12.26 12.23
CA GLY A 91 4.85 13.54 12.47
C GLY A 91 3.97 14.04 11.33
N GLY A 92 3.62 13.19 10.37
CA GLY A 92 2.85 13.56 9.18
C GLY A 92 1.36 13.27 9.21
N GLU A 93 0.80 12.88 10.36
CA GLU A 93 -0.60 12.44 10.44
C GLU A 93 -1.61 13.53 10.02
N GLU A 94 -1.39 14.77 10.44
CA GLU A 94 -2.30 15.87 10.10
C GLU A 94 -2.39 16.07 8.58
N ARG A 95 -1.26 16.08 7.91
CA ARG A 95 -1.19 16.20 6.45
C ARG A 95 -1.85 15.00 5.76
N ALA A 96 -1.57 13.79 6.24
CA ALA A 96 -2.13 12.56 5.67
C ALA A 96 -3.64 12.50 5.87
N SER A 97 -4.16 12.86 7.04
CA SER A 97 -5.61 12.86 7.30
C SER A 97 -6.33 13.84 6.39
N ALA A 98 -5.75 15.03 6.18
CA ALA A 98 -6.31 16.03 5.26
C ALA A 98 -6.38 15.48 3.83
N HIS A 99 -5.33 14.82 3.37
CA HIS A 99 -5.30 14.23 2.03
C HIS A 99 -6.30 13.08 1.88
N PHE A 100 -6.41 12.22 2.89
CA PHE A 100 -7.40 11.13 2.92
C PHE A 100 -8.82 11.69 2.76
N MET A 101 -9.15 12.71 3.52
CA MET A 101 -10.47 13.34 3.46
C MET A 101 -10.73 13.97 2.10
N LYS A 102 -9.74 14.64 1.54
CA LYS A 102 -9.85 15.29 0.22
C LYS A 102 -10.10 14.26 -0.89
N VAL A 103 -9.30 13.21 -0.94
CA VAL A 103 -9.39 12.20 -2.01
C VAL A 103 -10.68 11.40 -1.91
N ASN A 104 -11.09 11.07 -0.71
CA ASN A 104 -12.29 10.24 -0.49
C ASN A 104 -13.57 11.05 -0.33
N GLY A 105 -13.49 12.38 -0.23
CA GLY A 105 -14.66 13.22 -0.05
C GLY A 105 -15.39 12.91 1.26
N CYS A 106 -14.65 12.71 2.35
CA CYS A 106 -15.22 12.26 3.60
C CYS A 106 -14.86 13.18 4.78
N THR A 107 -15.51 12.96 5.91
CA THR A 107 -15.31 13.73 7.15
C THR A 107 -14.14 13.18 7.96
N TYR A 108 -13.70 13.96 8.94
CA TYR A 108 -12.70 13.51 9.91
C TYR A 108 -13.18 12.31 10.72
N ALA A 109 -14.46 12.29 11.09
CA ALA A 109 -15.07 11.16 11.80
C ALA A 109 -14.98 9.86 10.97
N GLU A 110 -15.24 9.97 9.67
CA GLU A 110 -15.11 8.85 8.74
C GLU A 110 -13.66 8.39 8.57
N TYR A 111 -12.71 9.33 8.54
CA TYR A 111 -11.30 9.03 8.56
C TYR A 111 -10.92 8.24 9.83
N ARG A 112 -11.35 8.71 11.00
CA ARG A 112 -11.07 8.04 12.27
C ARG A 112 -11.65 6.64 12.33
N LYS A 113 -12.86 6.47 11.80
CA LYS A 113 -13.51 5.15 11.72
C LYS A 113 -12.72 4.19 10.81
N ALA A 114 -12.35 4.67 9.64
CA ALA A 114 -11.55 3.87 8.70
C ALA A 114 -10.20 3.47 9.30
N LEU A 115 -9.53 4.39 9.99
CA LEU A 115 -8.25 4.11 10.65
C LEU A 115 -8.42 3.07 11.76
N GLY A 116 -9.47 3.17 12.55
CA GLY A 116 -9.77 2.21 13.60
C GLY A 116 -10.01 0.81 13.04
N GLU A 117 -10.74 0.70 11.95
CA GLU A 117 -11.00 -0.58 11.26
C GLU A 117 -9.70 -1.18 10.70
N ALA A 118 -8.84 -0.35 10.12
CA ALA A 118 -7.55 -0.79 9.59
C ALA A 118 -6.64 -1.30 10.72
N ASN A 119 -6.58 -0.60 11.84
CA ASN A 119 -5.81 -1.02 13.01
C ASN A 119 -6.34 -2.33 13.59
N GLU A 120 -7.65 -2.52 13.62
CA GLU A 120 -8.29 -3.75 14.11
C GLU A 120 -7.92 -4.93 13.21
N ALA A 121 -8.03 -4.75 11.89
CA ALA A 121 -7.62 -5.78 10.94
C ALA A 121 -6.15 -6.15 11.10
N ASN A 122 -5.30 -5.15 11.29
CA ASN A 122 -3.87 -5.37 11.48
C ASN A 122 -3.57 -6.15 12.78
N ARG A 123 -4.30 -5.86 13.86
CA ARG A 123 -4.19 -6.62 15.11
C ARG A 123 -4.51 -8.09 14.92
N ARG A 124 -5.60 -8.38 14.19
CA ARG A 124 -5.95 -9.78 13.87
C ARG A 124 -4.85 -10.47 13.06
N ARG A 125 -4.33 -9.78 12.06
CA ARG A 125 -3.29 -10.31 11.17
C ARG A 125 -1.97 -10.51 11.90
N ASN A 126 -1.67 -9.70 12.90
CA ASN A 126 -0.48 -9.87 13.73
C ASN A 126 -0.55 -11.11 14.62
N GLN A 127 -1.73 -11.69 14.81
CA GLN A 127 -1.89 -12.93 15.55
C GLN A 127 -1.57 -14.18 14.71
N VAL A 128 -1.49 -14.02 13.38
CA VAL A 128 -1.10 -15.11 12.48
C VAL A 128 0.42 -15.27 12.58
N PRO A 129 0.93 -16.43 13.02
CA PRO A 129 2.36 -16.59 13.28
C PRO A 129 3.21 -16.58 12.03
N GLU A 130 2.69 -17.04 10.91
CA GLU A 130 3.45 -17.14 9.67
C GLU A 130 2.52 -17.01 8.46
N TRP A 131 2.96 -16.26 7.45
CA TRP A 131 2.22 -16.05 6.21
C TRP A 131 2.94 -16.72 5.05
N LYS A 132 2.16 -17.39 4.19
CA LYS A 132 2.66 -17.95 2.93
C LYS A 132 2.59 -16.87 1.86
N LEU A 133 3.67 -16.72 1.10
CA LEU A 133 3.71 -15.74 0.01
C LEU A 133 3.09 -16.31 -1.26
N ASP A 134 2.20 -15.53 -1.88
CA ASP A 134 1.69 -15.80 -3.21
C ASP A 134 2.13 -14.66 -4.13
N LEU A 135 3.10 -14.93 -5.00
CA LEU A 135 3.69 -13.98 -5.92
C LEU A 135 3.26 -14.25 -7.36
N SER A 136 2.10 -14.85 -7.56
CA SER A 136 1.57 -15.20 -8.90
C SER A 136 1.47 -14.00 -9.84
N TYR A 137 1.26 -12.81 -9.29
CA TYR A 137 1.24 -11.56 -10.06
C TYR A 137 2.51 -11.39 -10.92
N LEU A 138 3.65 -11.83 -10.41
CA LEU A 138 4.94 -11.65 -11.09
C LEU A 138 5.09 -12.51 -12.35
N LYS A 139 4.20 -13.47 -12.56
CA LYS A 139 4.23 -14.33 -13.77
C LYS A 139 4.05 -13.52 -15.05
N LYS A 140 3.40 -12.36 -14.99
CA LYS A 140 3.23 -11.49 -16.16
C LYS A 140 4.55 -10.92 -16.69
N PHE A 141 5.61 -10.99 -15.89
CA PHE A 141 6.94 -10.48 -16.26
C PHE A 141 7.91 -11.58 -16.71
N CYS A 142 7.46 -12.81 -16.75
CA CYS A 142 8.28 -13.96 -17.19
C CYS A 142 8.14 -14.22 -18.69
#